data_c5908720b6523086ac64c1bb02502e58
#
_entry.id   c5908720b6523086ac64c1bb02502e58
#
_cell.length_a   1.000
_cell.length_b   1.000
_cell.length_c   1.000
_cell.angle_alpha   90.00
_cell.angle_beta   90.00
_cell.angle_gamma   90.00
#
_symmetry.space_group_name_H-M   'P 1'
#
loop_
_entity.id
_entity.type
_entity.pdbx_description
1 polymer ?
#
loop_
_entity_poly.entity_id
_entity_poly.type
_entity_poly.pdbx_seq_one_letter_code
_entity_poly.pdbx_strand_id
1 'polypeptide(L)'
;MGEHGKSMKTIKGPAIFLAQFVDKQAPFNSLDGMCKWAADLGYKGIQIPTWESFLIDLDKAAESQTYCDEFKGKINSYGLEITELSTHLQGQLVAVHPAYDLMFDSFAPDAYKKNPKARTQWAIETLKKAAKASKWLGLNAHATFSGALLWHTWHPWPQRPDGLVEMGFKELAKRWLPILNTFDENGVDVCYEIHPCLLYTSDAADDLLCVDLGGRRII
;
A
#
# COMPACT_ATOMS: atom_id res chain seq x y z
N MET A 1 1.41 27.08 -3.20
CA MET A 1 0.51 26.88 -2.04
C MET A 1 -0.84 26.45 -2.62
N GLY A 2 -1.06 25.16 -2.78
CA GLY A 2 -2.32 24.59 -3.28
C GLY A 2 -3.28 24.39 -2.12
N GLU A 3 -4.50 24.87 -2.26
CA GLU A 3 -5.60 24.63 -1.34
C GLU A 3 -5.95 23.12 -1.34
N HIS A 4 -5.37 22.36 -0.46
CA HIS A 4 -5.79 20.99 -0.16
C HIS A 4 -6.76 20.98 1.01
N GLY A 5 -7.90 21.66 0.82
CA GLY A 5 -9.03 21.66 1.75
C GLY A 5 -10.19 20.82 1.28
N LYS A 6 -9.97 19.65 0.64
CA LYS A 6 -11.05 18.69 0.44
C LYS A 6 -11.28 17.94 1.75
N SER A 7 -12.44 18.16 2.37
CA SER A 7 -12.84 17.36 3.53
C SER A 7 -12.80 15.89 3.13
N MET A 8 -11.98 15.11 3.83
CA MET A 8 -11.97 13.66 3.62
C MET A 8 -13.35 13.11 3.98
N LYS A 9 -13.95 12.36 3.05
CA LYS A 9 -15.17 11.62 3.33
C LYS A 9 -14.80 10.50 4.31
N THR A 10 -15.16 10.65 5.56
CA THR A 10 -14.97 9.61 6.59
C THR A 10 -16.11 8.63 6.58
N ILE A 11 -15.82 7.35 6.50
CA ILE A 11 -16.77 6.26 6.69
C ILE A 11 -17.05 6.15 8.18
N LYS A 12 -18.33 6.23 8.55
CA LYS A 12 -18.74 6.06 9.96
C LYS A 12 -18.94 4.59 10.27
N GLY A 13 -17.97 3.99 10.90
CA GLY A 13 -18.05 2.60 11.36
C GLY A 13 -16.71 1.85 11.19
N PRO A 14 -16.61 0.62 11.67
CA PRO A 14 -15.41 -0.17 11.55
C PRO A 14 -15.17 -0.58 10.09
N ALA A 15 -13.91 -0.60 9.68
CA ALA A 15 -13.45 -1.15 8.42
C ALA A 15 -12.45 -2.28 8.66
N ILE A 16 -12.29 -3.17 7.67
CA ILE A 16 -11.41 -4.33 7.81
C ILE A 16 -10.55 -4.52 6.57
N PHE A 17 -9.27 -4.84 6.79
CA PHE A 17 -8.34 -5.22 5.73
C PHE A 17 -8.54 -6.69 5.34
N LEU A 18 -8.83 -6.95 4.08
CA LEU A 18 -9.19 -8.30 3.63
C LEU A 18 -8.01 -9.25 3.47
N ALA A 19 -6.80 -8.76 3.25
CA ALA A 19 -5.64 -9.60 2.90
C ALA A 19 -5.34 -10.70 3.92
N GLN A 20 -5.50 -10.41 5.21
CA GLN A 20 -5.19 -11.37 6.28
C GLN A 20 -6.19 -12.53 6.41
N PHE A 21 -7.32 -12.45 5.68
CA PHE A 21 -8.36 -13.47 5.71
C PHE A 21 -8.42 -14.29 4.42
N VAL A 22 -7.61 -13.94 3.40
CA VAL A 22 -7.56 -14.69 2.13
C VAL A 22 -7.20 -16.15 2.39
N ASP A 23 -8.07 -17.06 1.95
CA ASP A 23 -7.93 -18.50 2.11
C ASP A 23 -8.50 -19.23 0.87
N LYS A 24 -8.19 -20.51 0.74
CA LYS A 24 -8.75 -21.36 -0.32
C LYS A 24 -10.20 -21.80 -0.08
N GLN A 25 -10.69 -21.64 1.15
CA GLN A 25 -12.01 -22.04 1.58
C GLN A 25 -12.98 -20.86 1.63
N ALA A 26 -14.24 -21.12 1.34
CA ALA A 26 -15.30 -20.14 1.52
C ALA A 26 -15.45 -19.75 3.02
N PRO A 27 -15.76 -18.50 3.33
CA PRO A 27 -16.12 -17.39 2.41
C PRO A 27 -14.91 -16.62 1.86
N PHE A 28 -13.68 -17.00 2.20
CA PHE A 28 -12.46 -16.23 2.03
C PHE A 28 -11.76 -16.40 0.67
N ASN A 29 -12.37 -17.15 -0.23
CA ASN A 29 -11.88 -17.42 -1.59
C ASN A 29 -12.62 -16.64 -2.69
N SER A 30 -13.44 -15.69 -2.33
CA SER A 30 -14.18 -14.85 -3.29
C SER A 30 -14.52 -13.48 -2.71
N LEU A 31 -14.61 -12.47 -3.57
CA LEU A 31 -15.02 -11.13 -3.17
C LEU A 31 -16.42 -11.14 -2.54
N ASP A 32 -17.37 -11.84 -3.16
CA ASP A 32 -18.76 -11.92 -2.66
C ASP A 32 -18.84 -12.55 -1.27
N GLY A 33 -18.11 -13.65 -1.07
CA GLY A 33 -18.03 -14.32 0.23
C GLY A 33 -17.46 -13.41 1.32
N MET A 34 -16.35 -12.72 1.02
CA MET A 34 -15.71 -11.82 1.97
C MET A 34 -16.54 -10.57 2.24
N CYS A 35 -17.20 -9.99 1.24
CA CYS A 35 -18.10 -8.87 1.43
C CYS A 35 -19.29 -9.25 2.32
N LYS A 36 -19.93 -10.39 2.04
CA LYS A 36 -21.02 -10.88 2.87
C LYS A 36 -20.58 -11.10 4.31
N TRP A 37 -19.46 -11.79 4.51
CA TRP A 37 -18.88 -12.05 5.82
C TRP A 37 -18.60 -10.75 6.60
N ALA A 38 -17.96 -9.77 5.97
CA ALA A 38 -17.67 -8.49 6.62
C ALA A 38 -18.94 -7.72 6.98
N ALA A 39 -19.94 -7.70 6.08
CA ALA A 39 -21.24 -7.06 6.32
C ALA A 39 -22.01 -7.73 7.47
N ASP A 40 -22.04 -9.07 7.51
CA ASP A 40 -22.71 -9.84 8.58
C ASP A 40 -22.08 -9.57 9.96
N LEU A 41 -20.78 -9.26 10.02
CA LEU A 41 -20.09 -8.85 11.25
C LEU A 41 -20.29 -7.36 11.60
N GLY A 42 -20.99 -6.59 10.75
CA GLY A 42 -21.31 -5.19 11.01
C GLY A 42 -20.24 -4.19 10.55
N TYR A 43 -19.23 -4.61 9.79
CA TYR A 43 -18.28 -3.71 9.15
C TYR A 43 -18.99 -2.76 8.18
N LYS A 44 -18.43 -1.57 7.99
CA LYS A 44 -18.95 -0.53 7.07
C LYS A 44 -17.99 -0.27 5.92
N GLY A 45 -16.73 -0.66 6.06
CA GLY A 45 -15.72 -0.49 5.03
C GLY A 45 -14.80 -1.69 4.91
N ILE A 46 -14.18 -1.80 3.74
CA ILE A 46 -13.16 -2.80 3.44
C ILE A 46 -11.97 -2.16 2.74
N GLN A 47 -10.77 -2.54 3.17
CA GLN A 47 -9.52 -2.28 2.47
C GLN A 47 -9.21 -3.48 1.57
N ILE A 48 -8.89 -3.22 0.29
CA ILE A 48 -8.74 -4.26 -0.73
C ILE A 48 -7.27 -4.41 -1.14
N PRO A 49 -6.66 -5.60 -0.95
CA PRO A 49 -5.32 -5.88 -1.44
C PRO A 49 -5.32 -6.05 -2.97
N THR A 50 -4.38 -5.37 -3.65
CA THR A 50 -4.31 -5.39 -5.12
C THR A 50 -3.56 -6.57 -5.71
N TRP A 51 -2.94 -7.41 -4.89
CA TRP A 51 -2.21 -8.61 -5.34
C TRP A 51 -3.06 -9.87 -5.44
N GLU A 52 -4.31 -9.80 -4.98
CA GLU A 52 -5.25 -10.91 -5.06
C GLU A 52 -6.21 -10.70 -6.24
N SER A 53 -5.92 -11.33 -7.37
CA SER A 53 -6.65 -11.11 -8.64
C SER A 53 -8.13 -11.51 -8.58
N PHE A 54 -8.53 -12.38 -7.64
CA PHE A 54 -9.94 -12.73 -7.43
C PHE A 54 -10.71 -11.66 -6.63
N LEU A 55 -10.00 -10.76 -5.93
CA LEU A 55 -10.59 -9.62 -5.24
C LEU A 55 -10.76 -8.43 -6.16
N ILE A 56 -9.72 -8.10 -6.94
CA ILE A 56 -9.74 -6.99 -7.90
C ILE A 56 -8.83 -7.28 -9.09
N ASP A 57 -9.31 -7.03 -10.29
CA ASP A 57 -8.48 -6.96 -11.50
C ASP A 57 -7.90 -5.55 -11.61
N LEU A 58 -6.68 -5.35 -11.08
CA LEU A 58 -6.06 -4.04 -11.03
C LEU A 58 -5.77 -3.47 -12.41
N ASP A 59 -5.47 -4.33 -13.40
CA ASP A 59 -5.20 -3.87 -14.76
C ASP A 59 -6.47 -3.28 -15.38
N LYS A 60 -7.61 -3.96 -15.25
CA LYS A 60 -8.89 -3.40 -15.68
C LYS A 60 -9.29 -2.17 -14.87
N ALA A 61 -9.06 -2.17 -13.57
CA ALA A 61 -9.36 -1.02 -12.72
C ALA A 61 -8.53 0.22 -13.09
N ALA A 62 -7.31 0.04 -13.60
CA ALA A 62 -6.46 1.13 -14.07
C ALA A 62 -6.81 1.61 -15.50
N GLU A 63 -7.66 0.90 -16.25
CA GLU A 63 -7.97 1.16 -17.65
C GLU A 63 -9.44 1.46 -17.93
N SER A 64 -10.36 1.13 -16.99
CA SER A 64 -11.79 1.21 -17.21
C SER A 64 -12.54 1.81 -16.03
N GLN A 65 -13.12 3.00 -16.24
CA GLN A 65 -14.04 3.61 -15.28
C GLN A 65 -15.30 2.75 -15.10
N THR A 66 -15.81 2.15 -16.16
CA THR A 66 -16.99 1.27 -16.09
C THR A 66 -16.73 0.08 -15.17
N TYR A 67 -15.56 -0.56 -15.30
CA TYR A 67 -15.17 -1.63 -14.38
C TYR A 67 -15.15 -1.13 -12.92
N CYS A 68 -14.59 0.04 -12.67
CA CYS A 68 -14.53 0.61 -11.32
C CYS A 68 -15.93 0.92 -10.76
N ASP A 69 -16.83 1.43 -11.59
CA ASP A 69 -18.20 1.73 -11.19
C ASP A 69 -18.99 0.45 -10.86
N GLU A 70 -18.89 -0.59 -11.69
CA GLU A 70 -19.47 -1.91 -11.46
C GLU A 70 -18.91 -2.57 -10.19
N PHE A 71 -17.60 -2.54 -10.03
CA PHE A 71 -16.88 -3.10 -8.88
C PHE A 71 -17.32 -2.42 -7.58
N LYS A 72 -17.36 -1.09 -7.57
CA LYS A 72 -17.84 -0.31 -6.42
C LYS A 72 -19.32 -0.55 -6.15
N GLY A 73 -20.15 -0.59 -7.19
CA GLY A 73 -21.58 -0.91 -7.08
C GLY A 73 -21.83 -2.27 -6.45
N LYS A 74 -21.04 -3.27 -6.83
CA LYS A 74 -21.10 -4.61 -6.25
C LYS A 74 -20.82 -4.59 -4.75
N ILE A 75 -19.74 -3.93 -4.30
CA ILE A 75 -19.40 -3.82 -2.88
C ILE A 75 -20.46 -3.05 -2.10
N ASN A 76 -20.97 -1.95 -2.67
CA ASN A 76 -22.04 -1.16 -2.07
C ASN A 76 -23.34 -1.95 -1.90
N SER A 77 -23.61 -2.95 -2.75
CA SER A 77 -24.81 -3.81 -2.62
C SER A 77 -24.83 -4.64 -1.34
N TYR A 78 -23.65 -4.86 -0.71
CA TYR A 78 -23.52 -5.48 0.60
C TYR A 78 -23.59 -4.47 1.76
N GLY A 79 -23.81 -3.18 1.49
CA GLY A 79 -23.80 -2.12 2.50
C GLY A 79 -22.40 -1.74 2.97
N LEU A 80 -21.37 -2.09 2.18
CA LEU A 80 -19.95 -1.78 2.43
C LEU A 80 -19.46 -0.67 1.52
N GLU A 81 -18.47 0.09 1.98
CA GLU A 81 -17.71 1.03 1.15
C GLU A 81 -16.25 0.55 1.04
N ILE A 82 -15.58 0.90 -0.09
CA ILE A 82 -14.14 0.72 -0.20
C ILE A 82 -13.48 1.87 0.56
N THR A 83 -12.64 1.56 1.54
CA THR A 83 -11.86 2.58 2.28
C THR A 83 -10.68 3.03 1.44
N GLU A 84 -9.84 2.08 1.03
CA GLU A 84 -8.70 2.28 0.14
C GLU A 84 -8.32 0.96 -0.55
N LEU A 85 -7.53 1.08 -1.62
CA LEU A 85 -6.75 -0.03 -2.14
C LEU A 85 -5.41 -0.11 -1.39
N SER A 86 -4.81 -1.30 -1.38
CA SER A 86 -3.49 -1.47 -0.78
C SER A 86 -2.51 -2.22 -1.68
N THR A 87 -1.24 -1.81 -1.62
CA THR A 87 -0.12 -2.37 -2.40
C THR A 87 1.06 -2.73 -1.49
N HIS A 88 0.81 -3.32 -0.33
CA HIS A 88 1.85 -3.60 0.66
C HIS A 88 3.00 -4.44 0.09
N LEU A 89 2.70 -5.52 -0.65
CA LEU A 89 3.73 -6.38 -1.25
C LEU A 89 4.56 -5.62 -2.29
N GLN A 90 3.91 -4.84 -3.15
CA GLN A 90 4.60 -4.07 -4.18
C GLN A 90 5.42 -2.93 -3.56
N GLY A 91 4.90 -2.24 -2.56
CA GLY A 91 5.61 -1.19 -1.84
C GLY A 91 6.92 -1.66 -1.22
N GLN A 92 6.93 -2.88 -0.66
CA GLN A 92 8.16 -3.50 -0.15
C GLN A 92 9.26 -3.63 -1.20
N LEU A 93 8.93 -3.75 -2.48
CA LEU A 93 9.87 -3.99 -3.57
C LEU A 93 10.46 -2.71 -4.18
N VAL A 94 10.00 -1.53 -3.76
CA VAL A 94 10.51 -0.25 -4.26
C VAL A 94 11.91 0.05 -3.71
N ALA A 95 12.12 -0.24 -2.44
CA ALA A 95 13.35 0.09 -1.74
C ALA A 95 13.94 -1.15 -1.04
N VAL A 96 14.59 -2.01 -1.83
CA VAL A 96 15.27 -3.23 -1.35
C VAL A 96 16.79 -3.01 -1.38
N HIS A 97 17.46 -3.40 -0.29
CA HIS A 97 18.93 -3.44 -0.28
C HIS A 97 19.41 -4.67 -1.05
N PRO A 98 20.42 -4.57 -1.93
CA PRO A 98 20.87 -5.67 -2.79
C PRO A 98 21.24 -6.97 -2.07
N ALA A 99 21.70 -6.90 -0.83
CA ALA A 99 22.03 -8.09 -0.04
C ALA A 99 20.81 -8.98 0.28
N TYR A 100 19.59 -8.43 0.18
CA TYR A 100 18.34 -9.14 0.50
C TYR A 100 17.48 -9.44 -0.72
N ASP A 101 17.94 -9.13 -1.91
CA ASP A 101 17.14 -9.20 -3.12
C ASP A 101 16.37 -10.52 -3.27
N LEU A 102 17.04 -11.64 -3.06
CA LEU A 102 16.39 -12.95 -3.20
C LEU A 102 15.31 -13.23 -2.15
N MET A 103 15.44 -12.66 -0.95
CA MET A 103 14.43 -12.82 0.11
C MET A 103 13.12 -12.14 -0.26
N PHE A 104 13.19 -11.06 -1.03
CA PHE A 104 12.01 -10.29 -1.45
C PHE A 104 11.31 -10.85 -2.69
N ASP A 105 11.83 -11.93 -3.28
CA ASP A 105 11.16 -12.60 -4.41
C ASP A 105 9.78 -13.16 -4.03
N SER A 106 9.56 -13.49 -2.76
CA SER A 106 8.27 -13.97 -2.27
C SER A 106 7.12 -12.95 -2.42
N PHE A 107 7.44 -11.66 -2.54
CA PHE A 107 6.45 -10.58 -2.72
C PHE A 107 6.10 -10.32 -4.19
N ALA A 108 6.71 -11.03 -5.13
CA ALA A 108 6.50 -10.83 -6.55
C ALA A 108 5.96 -12.09 -7.24
N PRO A 109 5.23 -11.93 -8.35
CA PRO A 109 4.86 -13.05 -9.20
C PRO A 109 6.09 -13.81 -9.73
N ASP A 110 5.92 -15.10 -10.01
CA ASP A 110 7.00 -16.00 -10.45
C ASP A 110 7.78 -15.47 -11.66
N ALA A 111 7.12 -14.77 -12.58
CA ALA A 111 7.75 -14.18 -13.76
C ALA A 111 8.86 -13.17 -13.46
N TYR A 112 8.87 -12.57 -12.27
CA TYR A 112 9.81 -11.52 -11.86
C TYR A 112 10.82 -12.00 -10.81
N LYS A 113 10.71 -13.23 -10.33
CA LYS A 113 11.65 -13.83 -9.37
C LYS A 113 13.04 -13.96 -9.97
N LYS A 114 14.06 -13.86 -9.13
CA LYS A 114 15.49 -13.91 -9.50
C LYS A 114 15.95 -12.79 -10.46
N ASN A 115 15.12 -11.78 -10.66
CA ASN A 115 15.47 -10.59 -11.45
C ASN A 115 15.08 -9.31 -10.67
N PRO A 116 15.93 -8.86 -9.73
CA PRO A 116 15.61 -7.72 -8.87
C PRO A 116 15.20 -6.45 -9.62
N LYS A 117 15.86 -6.17 -10.74
CA LYS A 117 15.56 -4.98 -11.56
C LYS A 117 14.15 -5.05 -12.18
N ALA A 118 13.82 -6.19 -12.80
CA ALA A 118 12.50 -6.38 -13.39
C ALA A 118 11.41 -6.41 -12.31
N ARG A 119 11.69 -7.02 -11.16
CA ARG A 119 10.79 -7.08 -10.01
C ARG A 119 10.45 -5.69 -9.47
N THR A 120 11.47 -4.85 -9.25
CA THR A 120 11.28 -3.46 -8.80
C THR A 120 10.51 -2.64 -9.84
N GLN A 121 10.82 -2.79 -11.12
CA GLN A 121 10.09 -2.08 -12.18
C GLN A 121 8.61 -2.50 -12.23
N TRP A 122 8.33 -3.79 -12.15
CA TRP A 122 6.96 -4.31 -12.04
C TRP A 122 6.22 -3.71 -10.83
N ALA A 123 6.87 -3.65 -9.68
CA ALA A 123 6.27 -3.08 -8.49
C ALA A 123 5.92 -1.60 -8.66
N ILE A 124 6.83 -0.81 -9.22
CA ILE A 124 6.60 0.61 -9.53
C ILE A 124 5.42 0.79 -10.49
N GLU A 125 5.37 0.02 -11.57
CA GLU A 125 4.25 0.11 -12.53
C GLU A 125 2.92 -0.30 -11.90
N THR A 126 2.93 -1.32 -11.02
CA THR A 126 1.74 -1.74 -10.28
C THR A 126 1.23 -0.66 -9.32
N LEU A 127 2.14 0.02 -8.61
CA LEU A 127 1.80 1.17 -7.76
C LEU A 127 1.16 2.31 -8.56
N LYS A 128 1.71 2.63 -9.73
CA LYS A 128 1.14 3.65 -10.62
C LYS A 128 -0.24 3.27 -11.16
N LYS A 129 -0.47 1.98 -11.47
CA LYS A 129 -1.80 1.48 -11.83
C LYS A 129 -2.77 1.63 -10.66
N ALA A 130 -2.34 1.32 -9.44
CA ALA A 130 -3.16 1.47 -8.25
C ALA A 130 -3.57 2.94 -7.99
N ALA A 131 -2.70 3.92 -8.30
CA ALA A 131 -3.05 5.33 -8.21
C ALA A 131 -4.22 5.69 -9.15
N LYS A 132 -4.19 5.23 -10.41
CA LYS A 132 -5.27 5.45 -11.38
C LYS A 132 -6.57 4.75 -10.97
N ALA A 133 -6.47 3.49 -10.54
CA ALA A 133 -7.60 2.72 -10.07
C ALA A 133 -8.26 3.39 -8.85
N SER A 134 -7.47 3.86 -7.89
CA SER A 134 -7.95 4.58 -6.71
C SER A 134 -8.74 5.85 -7.10
N LYS A 135 -8.23 6.64 -8.05
CA LYS A 135 -8.95 7.80 -8.58
C LYS A 135 -10.31 7.43 -9.16
N TRP A 136 -10.37 6.40 -10.02
CA TRP A 136 -11.61 6.00 -10.69
C TRP A 136 -12.63 5.35 -9.74
N LEU A 137 -12.15 4.70 -8.68
CA LEU A 137 -12.99 4.26 -7.58
C LEU A 137 -13.48 5.40 -6.67
N GLY A 138 -12.97 6.61 -6.87
CA GLY A 138 -13.30 7.79 -6.06
C GLY A 138 -12.66 7.77 -4.68
N LEU A 139 -11.54 7.08 -4.55
CA LEU A 139 -10.75 7.02 -3.31
C LEU A 139 -9.74 8.17 -3.27
N ASN A 140 -9.46 8.67 -2.09
CA ASN A 140 -8.50 9.74 -1.85
C ASN A 140 -7.29 9.29 -1.03
N ALA A 141 -7.25 8.03 -0.62
CA ALA A 141 -6.15 7.43 0.13
C ALA A 141 -5.77 6.07 -0.46
N HIS A 142 -4.51 5.67 -0.29
CA HIS A 142 -3.96 4.40 -0.72
C HIS A 142 -2.94 3.90 0.31
N ALA A 143 -3.10 2.68 0.81
CA ALA A 143 -2.23 2.12 1.83
C ALA A 143 -1.08 1.29 1.21
N THR A 144 0.13 1.43 1.75
CA THR A 144 1.29 0.67 1.27
C THR A 144 2.41 0.61 2.30
N PHE A 145 3.42 -0.24 2.06
CA PHE A 145 4.72 -0.16 2.69
C PHE A 145 5.71 0.60 1.80
N SER A 146 6.76 1.13 2.40
CA SER A 146 7.79 1.91 1.67
C SER A 146 8.98 1.08 1.20
N GLY A 147 9.17 -0.12 1.72
CA GLY A 147 10.42 -0.86 1.67
C GLY A 147 11.40 -0.41 2.77
N ALA A 148 12.52 -1.10 2.92
CA ALA A 148 13.46 -0.91 4.03
C ALA A 148 14.91 -1.07 3.58
N LEU A 149 15.55 0.05 3.21
CA LEU A 149 16.95 0.06 2.76
C LEU A 149 17.95 -0.24 3.87
N LEU A 150 17.65 0.20 5.10
CA LEU A 150 18.56 0.13 6.24
C LEU A 150 18.28 -1.01 7.20
N TRP A 151 17.45 -1.95 6.82
CA TRP A 151 17.04 -3.06 7.67
C TRP A 151 18.20 -3.86 8.27
N HIS A 152 19.26 -4.07 7.49
CA HIS A 152 20.47 -4.77 7.91
C HIS A 152 21.31 -4.00 8.94
N THR A 153 21.07 -2.70 9.12
CA THR A 153 21.81 -1.85 10.07
C THR A 153 21.22 -1.86 11.48
N TRP A 154 20.23 -2.71 11.74
CA TRP A 154 19.65 -2.85 13.06
C TRP A 154 20.73 -3.17 14.13
N HIS A 155 21.62 -4.13 13.84
CA HIS A 155 22.66 -4.49 14.80
C HIS A 155 23.66 -3.35 14.94
N PRO A 156 24.00 -2.88 16.16
CA PRO A 156 24.82 -1.68 16.36
C PRO A 156 26.31 -1.91 16.14
N TRP A 157 26.74 -3.06 15.71
CA TRP A 157 28.15 -3.37 15.46
C TRP A 157 28.40 -3.81 14.01
N PRO A 158 29.34 -3.16 13.30
CA PRO A 158 30.08 -1.94 13.69
C PRO A 158 29.15 -0.74 13.89
N GLN A 159 29.62 0.28 14.61
CA GLN A 159 28.83 1.48 14.87
C GLN A 159 28.33 2.11 13.56
N ARG A 160 27.09 2.57 13.59
CA ARG A 160 26.50 3.27 12.44
C ARG A 160 27.29 4.57 12.20
N PRO A 161 27.70 4.85 10.94
CA PRO A 161 28.33 6.13 10.62
C PRO A 161 27.32 7.26 10.76
N ASP A 162 27.81 8.45 11.09
CA ASP A 162 27.00 9.67 11.12
C ASP A 162 26.37 9.90 9.74
N GLY A 163 25.09 10.32 9.73
CA GLY A 163 24.37 10.61 8.50
C GLY A 163 23.82 9.38 7.75
N LEU A 164 23.95 8.17 8.28
CA LEU A 164 23.45 6.96 7.63
C LEU A 164 21.92 7.00 7.43
N VAL A 165 21.18 7.42 8.45
CA VAL A 165 19.72 7.48 8.43
C VAL A 165 19.25 8.50 7.41
N GLU A 166 19.85 9.69 7.42
CA GLU A 166 19.54 10.76 6.47
C GLU A 166 19.84 10.35 5.02
N MET A 167 20.94 9.62 4.79
CA MET A 167 21.23 9.08 3.47
C MET A 167 20.22 8.02 3.03
N GLY A 168 19.78 7.17 3.95
CA GLY A 168 18.72 6.18 3.71
C GLY A 168 17.41 6.84 3.31
N PHE A 169 16.97 7.86 4.03
CA PHE A 169 15.77 8.62 3.68
C PHE A 169 15.89 9.36 2.34
N LYS A 170 17.06 9.94 2.02
CA LYS A 170 17.29 10.57 0.71
C LYS A 170 17.16 9.57 -0.43
N GLU A 171 17.71 8.38 -0.29
CA GLU A 171 17.58 7.33 -1.31
C GLU A 171 16.15 6.80 -1.40
N LEU A 172 15.46 6.63 -0.27
CA LEU A 172 14.05 6.25 -0.24
C LEU A 172 13.19 7.28 -0.96
N ALA A 173 13.34 8.56 -0.63
CA ALA A 173 12.62 9.66 -1.28
C ALA A 173 12.86 9.69 -2.79
N LYS A 174 14.10 9.51 -3.24
CA LYS A 174 14.46 9.45 -4.66
C LYS A 174 13.72 8.33 -5.39
N ARG A 175 13.59 7.16 -4.79
CA ARG A 175 12.88 6.01 -5.39
C ARG A 175 11.37 6.21 -5.43
N TRP A 176 10.81 6.79 -4.37
CA TRP A 176 9.37 6.99 -4.25
C TRP A 176 8.85 8.22 -5.00
N LEU A 177 9.65 9.25 -5.22
CA LEU A 177 9.22 10.50 -5.85
C LEU A 177 8.45 10.30 -7.18
N PRO A 178 8.92 9.45 -8.13
CA PRO A 178 8.18 9.21 -9.37
C PRO A 178 6.83 8.50 -9.18
N ILE A 179 6.69 7.72 -8.10
CA ILE A 179 5.45 7.03 -7.72
C ILE A 179 4.50 8.04 -7.08
N LEU A 180 4.98 8.81 -6.11
CA LEU A 180 4.21 9.85 -5.41
C LEU A 180 3.66 10.89 -6.39
N ASN A 181 4.46 11.32 -7.36
CA ASN A 181 3.99 12.24 -8.41
C ASN A 181 2.77 11.66 -9.15
N THR A 182 2.77 10.35 -9.46
CA THR A 182 1.61 9.71 -10.10
C THR A 182 0.39 9.69 -9.19
N PHE A 183 0.57 9.44 -7.89
CA PHE A 183 -0.53 9.52 -6.92
C PHE A 183 -1.07 10.95 -6.80
N ASP A 184 -0.20 11.95 -6.73
CA ASP A 184 -0.57 13.38 -6.68
C ASP A 184 -1.37 13.81 -7.92
N GLU A 185 -0.94 13.41 -9.13
CA GLU A 185 -1.64 13.67 -10.39
C GLU A 185 -3.03 13.05 -10.42
N ASN A 186 -3.25 12.00 -9.65
CA ASN A 186 -4.54 11.34 -9.52
C ASN A 186 -5.36 11.81 -8.30
N GLY A 187 -4.82 12.71 -7.47
CA GLY A 187 -5.50 13.25 -6.30
C GLY A 187 -5.69 12.24 -5.17
N VAL A 188 -4.75 11.30 -5.03
CA VAL A 188 -4.77 10.21 -4.05
C VAL A 188 -3.57 10.37 -3.11
N ASP A 189 -3.80 10.39 -1.81
CA ASP A 189 -2.74 10.44 -0.81
C ASP A 189 -2.19 9.03 -0.54
N VAL A 190 -0.85 8.92 -0.48
CA VAL A 190 -0.20 7.66 -0.09
C VAL A 190 -0.03 7.62 1.42
N CYS A 191 -0.59 6.59 2.03
CA CYS A 191 -0.49 6.34 3.46
C CYS A 191 0.48 5.18 3.70
N TYR A 192 1.64 5.47 4.26
CA TYR A 192 2.56 4.41 4.65
C TYR A 192 2.12 3.79 5.97
N GLU A 193 1.92 2.48 5.96
CA GLU A 193 1.79 1.73 7.19
C GLU A 193 3.16 1.59 7.85
N ILE A 194 3.28 2.08 9.07
CA ILE A 194 4.52 1.96 9.85
C ILE A 194 4.58 0.54 10.40
N HIS A 195 5.34 -0.31 9.73
CA HIS A 195 5.59 -1.66 10.20
C HIS A 195 6.77 -1.67 11.18
N PRO A 196 6.80 -2.52 12.22
CA PRO A 196 7.91 -2.59 13.17
C PRO A 196 9.28 -2.71 12.52
N CYS A 197 9.38 -3.43 11.40
CA CYS A 197 10.64 -3.54 10.63
C CYS A 197 11.08 -2.23 9.99
N LEU A 198 10.18 -1.29 9.72
CA LEU A 198 10.50 0.02 9.17
C LEU A 198 10.90 1.01 10.27
N LEU A 199 10.38 0.83 11.49
CA LEU A 199 10.76 1.64 12.65
C LEU A 199 12.25 1.54 12.98
N TYR A 200 12.86 0.38 12.76
CA TYR A 200 14.30 0.20 13.00
C TYR A 200 15.21 0.94 12.00
N THR A 201 14.64 1.52 10.96
CA THR A 201 15.37 2.27 9.95
C THR A 201 15.12 3.76 10.02
N SER A 202 14.23 4.22 10.92
CA SER A 202 13.94 5.62 11.16
C SER A 202 14.32 6.01 12.59
N ASP A 203 14.89 7.19 12.75
CA ASP A 203 15.20 7.80 14.05
C ASP A 203 13.93 8.05 14.88
N ALA A 204 12.77 8.06 14.22
CA ALA A 204 11.45 8.11 14.84
C ALA A 204 11.09 6.86 15.68
N ALA A 205 11.91 5.80 15.63
CA ALA A 205 11.74 4.63 16.49
C ALA A 205 12.03 4.92 17.97
N ASP A 206 12.86 5.90 18.24
CA ASP A 206 13.21 6.34 19.60
C ASP A 206 12.25 7.40 20.12
N ASP A 207 11.45 7.99 19.26
CA ASP A 207 10.51 9.07 19.59
C ASP A 207 9.07 8.55 19.54
N LEU A 208 8.64 7.87 20.61
CA LEU A 208 7.28 7.34 20.79
C LEU A 208 6.15 8.39 20.70
N LEU A 209 6.50 9.66 20.52
CA LEU A 209 5.57 10.79 20.45
C LEU A 209 5.33 11.29 19.02
N CYS A 210 6.01 10.75 18.00
CA CYS A 210 5.91 11.24 16.62
C CYS A 210 4.97 10.45 15.74
N VAL A 211 4.15 9.56 16.29
CA VAL A 211 3.04 8.97 15.54
C VAL A 211 1.88 9.95 15.57
N ASP A 212 1.87 10.89 14.62
CA ASP A 212 0.65 11.64 14.33
C ASP A 212 -0.33 10.69 13.64
N LEU A 213 -1.29 10.20 14.42
CA LEU A 213 -2.42 9.39 13.92
C LEU A 213 -3.34 10.18 12.98
N GLY A 214 -2.99 11.39 12.63
CA GLY A 214 -3.73 12.32 11.77
C GLY A 214 -3.35 12.31 10.29
N GLY A 215 -2.55 11.37 9.81
CA GLY A 215 -2.32 11.17 8.36
C GLY A 215 -1.55 12.30 7.67
N ARG A 216 -0.55 12.90 8.31
CA ARG A 216 0.33 13.87 7.65
C ARG A 216 1.48 13.16 6.94
N ARG A 217 1.75 13.57 5.68
CA ARG A 217 2.95 13.21 4.94
C ARG A 217 4.19 13.49 5.81
N ILE A 218 4.99 12.45 6.04
CA ILE A 218 6.38 12.63 6.41
C ILE A 218 7.15 12.67 5.09
N ILE A 219 7.58 13.85 4.69
CA ILE A 219 8.52 14.05 3.57
C ILE A 219 9.90 14.20 4.20
#